data_971eeb8edab8516a4220bddefdaa3648
#
_entry.id   971eeb8edab8516a4220bddefdaa3648
#
_cell.length_a   1.000
_cell.length_b   1.000
_cell.length_c   1.000
_cell.angle_alpha   90.00
_cell.angle_beta   90.00
_cell.angle_gamma   90.00
#
_symmetry.space_group_name_H-M   'P 1'
#
loop_
_entity.id
_entity.type
_entity.pdbx_description
1 polymer ?
#
loop_
_entity_poly.entity_id
_entity_poly.type
_entity_poly.pdbx_seq_one_letter_code
_entity_poly.pdbx_strand_id
1 'polypeptide(L)'
;MTMDSATGIDLKALIRTVPDFPRPGVMFRDITTLLKHPEALHAVVDGFVAAYHGRPVDKIAAIESRGFIIGAALAYPLSAGFVPLRKKGKLPGATVGRDYELEYGADRIEMHVDAIAPGEHVLLADDLIATGGTASAAARLIQDAGGEIVECCFVIDLPELGGRKRLEAMGHSVYALMEFEGD
;
A
#
# COMPACT_ATOMS: atom_id res chain seq x y z
N MET A 1 -8.57 19.39 4.07
CA MET A 1 -7.31 20.11 4.32
C MET A 1 -6.64 19.38 5.47
N THR A 2 -5.91 18.30 5.14
CA THR A 2 -5.17 17.47 6.10
C THR A 2 -3.77 18.07 6.25
N MET A 3 -3.66 19.08 7.10
CA MET A 3 -2.34 19.50 7.60
C MET A 3 -1.92 18.46 8.63
N ASP A 4 -0.75 17.84 8.43
CA ASP A 4 -0.10 17.11 9.51
C ASP A 4 0.16 18.11 10.63
N SER A 5 -0.49 17.92 11.77
CA SER A 5 -0.46 18.86 12.90
C SER A 5 0.91 18.93 13.58
N ALA A 6 1.85 18.03 13.26
CA ALA A 6 3.18 17.98 13.84
C ALA A 6 4.23 18.75 13.04
N THR A 7 4.13 18.79 11.71
CA THR A 7 5.19 19.39 10.84
C THR A 7 4.73 20.66 10.11
N GLY A 8 3.43 20.94 10.04
CA GLY A 8 2.88 22.08 9.29
C GLY A 8 3.00 21.93 7.76
N ILE A 9 3.40 20.75 7.25
CA ILE A 9 3.59 20.49 5.83
C ILE A 9 2.26 20.04 5.21
N ASP A 10 1.85 20.68 4.13
CA ASP A 10 0.73 20.18 3.30
C ASP A 10 1.25 19.10 2.34
N LEU A 11 1.19 17.85 2.80
CA LEU A 11 1.63 16.68 2.03
C LEU A 11 0.85 16.54 0.73
N LYS A 12 -0.43 16.90 0.72
CA LYS A 12 -1.29 16.80 -0.45
C LYS A 12 -0.84 17.74 -1.57
N ALA A 13 -0.40 18.94 -1.23
CA ALA A 13 0.14 19.90 -2.20
C ALA A 13 1.45 19.46 -2.85
N LEU A 14 2.18 18.54 -2.23
CA LEU A 14 3.44 17.99 -2.77
C LEU A 14 3.23 16.86 -3.78
N ILE A 15 2.01 16.33 -3.91
CA ILE A 15 1.68 15.26 -4.86
C ILE A 15 1.28 15.87 -6.19
N ARG A 16 2.03 15.53 -7.24
CA ARG A 16 1.75 16.00 -8.59
C ARG A 16 0.60 15.20 -9.22
N THR A 17 -0.37 15.90 -9.78
CA THR A 17 -1.38 15.28 -10.63
C THR A 17 -0.94 15.36 -12.09
N VAL A 18 -0.91 14.22 -12.77
CA VAL A 18 -0.61 14.11 -14.19
C VAL A 18 -1.90 13.69 -14.90
N PRO A 19 -2.58 14.59 -15.63
CA PRO A 19 -3.79 14.23 -16.36
C PRO A 19 -3.46 13.30 -17.53
N ASP A 20 -4.44 12.47 -17.90
CA ASP A 20 -4.40 11.58 -19.05
C ASP A 20 -3.22 10.58 -19.05
N PHE A 21 -2.77 10.12 -17.87
CA PHE A 21 -1.71 9.12 -17.75
C PHE A 21 -2.20 7.89 -16.95
N PRO A 22 -1.93 6.66 -17.40
CA PRO A 22 -1.25 6.26 -18.67
C PRO A 22 -2.16 6.32 -19.91
N ARG A 23 -3.39 6.78 -19.74
CA ARG A 23 -4.39 6.88 -20.83
C ARG A 23 -5.34 8.06 -20.58
N PRO A 24 -6.05 8.55 -21.61
CA PRO A 24 -7.03 9.62 -21.47
C PRO A 24 -8.07 9.33 -20.39
N GLY A 25 -8.41 10.35 -19.58
CA GLY A 25 -9.39 10.31 -18.50
C GLY A 25 -8.81 9.90 -17.13
N VAL A 26 -7.57 9.40 -17.04
CA VAL A 26 -6.96 9.01 -15.77
C VAL A 26 -6.19 10.19 -15.17
N MET A 27 -6.52 10.54 -13.93
CA MET A 27 -5.80 11.56 -13.15
C MET A 27 -4.74 10.89 -12.27
N PHE A 28 -3.55 10.65 -12.81
CA PHE A 28 -2.49 9.97 -12.09
C PHE A 28 -1.91 10.80 -10.96
N ARG A 29 -1.90 10.25 -9.74
CA ARG A 29 -1.31 10.90 -8.56
C ARG A 29 0.13 10.41 -8.40
N ASP A 30 1.08 11.28 -8.74
CA ASP A 30 2.50 10.97 -8.69
C ASP A 30 3.09 11.33 -7.34
N ILE A 31 3.28 10.31 -6.50
CA ILE A 31 3.86 10.44 -5.17
C ILE A 31 5.37 10.74 -5.20
N THR A 32 6.05 10.52 -6.33
CA THR A 32 7.52 10.71 -6.41
C THR A 32 7.92 12.15 -6.11
N THR A 33 7.05 13.10 -6.39
CA THR A 33 7.28 14.51 -6.06
C THR A 33 7.24 14.78 -4.56
N LEU A 34 6.44 14.03 -3.78
CA LEU A 34 6.46 14.06 -2.32
C LEU A 34 7.71 13.36 -1.78
N LEU A 35 8.00 12.16 -2.27
CA LEU A 35 9.09 11.31 -1.77
C LEU A 35 10.49 11.95 -1.90
N LYS A 36 10.70 12.86 -2.86
CA LYS A 36 11.96 13.57 -3.02
C LYS A 36 12.22 14.68 -1.96
N HIS A 37 11.21 15.04 -1.17
CA HIS A 37 11.34 16.02 -0.09
C HIS A 37 11.59 15.28 1.23
N PRO A 38 12.76 15.43 1.88
CA PRO A 38 13.11 14.69 3.09
C PRO A 38 12.07 14.85 4.20
N GLU A 39 11.62 16.06 4.45
CA GLU A 39 10.67 16.37 5.51
C GLU A 39 9.28 15.78 5.24
N ALA A 40 8.85 15.73 3.98
CA ALA A 40 7.58 15.12 3.59
C ALA A 40 7.64 13.58 3.69
N LEU A 41 8.77 12.98 3.30
CA LEU A 41 8.98 11.54 3.49
C LEU A 41 8.98 11.17 4.97
N HIS A 42 9.66 11.96 5.82
CA HIS A 42 9.61 11.77 7.28
C HIS A 42 8.17 11.86 7.80
N ALA A 43 7.42 12.90 7.42
CA ALA A 43 6.05 13.07 7.87
C ALA A 43 5.13 11.91 7.46
N VAL A 44 5.30 11.34 6.26
CA VAL A 44 4.58 10.13 5.83
C VAL A 44 4.94 8.92 6.71
N VAL A 45 6.23 8.69 6.94
CA VAL A 45 6.70 7.56 7.76
C VAL A 45 6.23 7.73 9.21
N ASP A 46 6.42 8.89 9.79
CA ASP A 46 6.05 9.19 11.18
C ASP A 46 4.54 9.09 11.40
N GLY A 47 3.73 9.50 10.42
CA GLY A 47 2.27 9.36 10.46
C GLY A 47 1.83 7.90 10.56
N PHE A 48 2.43 7.00 9.77
CA PHE A 48 2.17 5.56 9.90
C PHE A 48 2.74 4.97 11.17
N VAL A 49 3.97 5.32 11.55
CA VAL A 49 4.59 4.83 12.80
C VAL A 49 3.72 5.20 14.00
N ALA A 50 3.21 6.42 14.06
CA ALA A 50 2.30 6.84 15.13
C ALA A 50 1.00 6.01 15.17
N ALA A 51 0.45 5.64 14.00
CA ALA A 51 -0.77 4.82 13.89
C ALA A 51 -0.54 3.37 14.34
N TYR A 52 0.67 2.83 14.16
CA TYR A 52 0.98 1.42 14.43
C TYR A 52 1.86 1.19 15.65
N HIS A 53 2.32 2.26 16.32
CA HIS A 53 3.13 2.12 17.51
C HIS A 53 2.41 1.30 18.59
N GLY A 54 3.09 0.25 19.09
CA GLY A 54 2.54 -0.64 20.11
C GLY A 54 1.52 -1.69 19.61
N ARG A 55 1.19 -1.69 18.31
CA ARG A 55 0.41 -2.79 17.70
C ARG A 55 1.36 -3.93 17.33
N PRO A 56 0.93 -5.20 17.43
CA PRO A 56 1.74 -6.32 16.95
C PRO A 56 1.84 -6.26 15.41
N VAL A 57 3.05 -6.11 14.89
CA VAL A 57 3.36 -6.13 13.46
C VAL A 57 4.64 -6.92 13.26
N ASP A 58 4.52 -8.12 12.70
CA ASP A 58 5.66 -9.00 12.43
C ASP A 58 6.25 -8.74 11.04
N LYS A 59 5.39 -8.45 10.06
CA LYS A 59 5.77 -8.23 8.66
C LYS A 59 5.06 -7.04 8.05
N ILE A 60 5.74 -6.39 7.11
CA ILE A 60 5.13 -5.43 6.19
C ILE A 60 5.21 -6.01 4.79
N ALA A 61 4.06 -6.41 4.25
CA ALA A 61 3.93 -6.87 2.88
C ALA A 61 3.61 -5.68 1.98
N ALA A 62 4.51 -5.34 1.07
CA ALA A 62 4.38 -4.16 0.24
C ALA A 62 4.29 -4.50 -1.25
N ILE A 63 3.40 -3.79 -1.96
CA ILE A 63 3.13 -4.02 -3.38
C ILE A 63 4.14 -3.26 -4.25
N GLU A 64 4.67 -3.93 -5.30
CA GLU A 64 5.57 -3.27 -6.25
C GLU A 64 4.85 -2.17 -7.01
N SER A 65 5.52 -1.10 -7.31
CA SER A 65 6.90 -0.79 -6.98
C SER A 65 7.02 0.31 -5.92
N ARG A 66 6.09 1.29 -5.91
CA ARG A 66 6.16 2.44 -5.00
C ARG A 66 5.82 2.07 -3.56
N GLY A 67 4.98 1.04 -3.37
CA GLY A 67 4.72 0.46 -2.05
C GLY A 67 5.98 -0.03 -1.35
N PHE A 68 7.00 -0.48 -2.09
CA PHE A 68 8.28 -0.91 -1.52
C PHE A 68 9.00 0.20 -0.77
N ILE A 69 8.94 1.43 -1.27
CA ILE A 69 9.58 2.59 -0.64
C ILE A 69 8.92 2.83 0.73
N ILE A 70 7.60 2.84 0.76
CA ILE A 70 6.82 3.04 1.98
C ILE A 70 7.01 1.85 2.93
N GLY A 71 6.81 0.63 2.45
CA GLY A 71 6.91 -0.58 3.27
C GLY A 71 8.29 -0.77 3.90
N ALA A 72 9.36 -0.56 3.15
CA ALA A 72 10.72 -0.65 3.67
C ALA A 72 11.03 0.45 4.71
N ALA A 73 10.54 1.67 4.46
CA ALA A 73 10.70 2.78 5.42
C ALA A 73 9.94 2.54 6.72
N LEU A 74 8.79 1.84 6.69
CA LEU A 74 8.02 1.47 7.87
C LEU A 74 8.59 0.27 8.62
N ALA A 75 9.16 -0.70 7.91
CA ALA A 75 9.67 -1.94 8.50
C ALA A 75 10.74 -1.66 9.57
N TYR A 76 11.63 -0.71 9.32
CA TYR A 76 12.73 -0.38 10.23
C TYR A 76 12.24 0.18 11.58
N PRO A 77 11.45 1.27 11.66
CA PRO A 77 11.01 1.83 12.94
C PRO A 77 9.98 0.95 13.66
N LEU A 78 9.22 0.11 12.95
CA LEU A 78 8.28 -0.84 13.55
C LEU A 78 8.94 -2.17 13.94
N SER A 79 10.25 -2.34 13.68
CA SER A 79 11.00 -3.59 13.92
C SER A 79 10.36 -4.82 13.27
N ALA A 80 9.75 -4.63 12.10
CA ALA A 80 9.07 -5.66 11.33
C ALA A 80 9.92 -6.16 10.15
N GLY A 81 9.66 -7.39 9.70
CA GLY A 81 10.24 -7.90 8.46
C GLY A 81 9.58 -7.28 7.23
N PHE A 82 10.30 -7.21 6.10
CA PHE A 82 9.77 -6.72 4.82
C PHE A 82 9.50 -7.87 3.87
N VAL A 83 8.30 -7.91 3.27
CA VAL A 83 7.87 -8.92 2.30
C VAL A 83 7.49 -8.24 0.99
N PRO A 84 8.24 -8.48 -0.10
CA PRO A 84 7.89 -7.93 -1.41
C PRO A 84 6.75 -8.71 -2.06
N LEU A 85 5.68 -8.02 -2.44
CA LEU A 85 4.61 -8.53 -3.29
C LEU A 85 4.83 -8.03 -4.72
N ARG A 86 5.00 -8.94 -5.68
CA ARG A 86 5.44 -8.57 -7.02
C ARG A 86 4.55 -9.17 -8.11
N LYS A 87 4.56 -8.53 -9.26
CA LYS A 87 3.94 -9.06 -10.48
C LYS A 87 4.61 -10.36 -10.91
N LYS A 88 3.86 -11.19 -11.62
CA LYS A 88 4.28 -12.52 -12.11
C LYS A 88 5.69 -12.53 -12.67
N GLY A 89 6.49 -13.48 -12.21
CA GLY A 89 7.84 -13.75 -12.70
C GLY A 89 8.91 -12.72 -12.30
N LYS A 90 8.62 -11.83 -11.33
CA LYS A 90 9.58 -10.84 -10.83
C LYS A 90 10.35 -11.31 -9.59
N LEU A 91 9.89 -12.37 -8.92
CA LEU A 91 10.56 -12.97 -7.78
C LEU A 91 11.35 -14.20 -8.20
N PRO A 92 12.59 -14.37 -7.71
CA PRO A 92 13.36 -15.61 -7.92
C PRO A 92 12.85 -16.71 -6.98
N GLY A 93 13.03 -17.98 -7.38
CA GLY A 93 12.71 -19.13 -6.53
C GLY A 93 11.23 -19.51 -6.52
N ALA A 94 10.81 -20.23 -5.49
CA ALA A 94 9.45 -20.71 -5.36
C ALA A 94 8.49 -19.61 -4.88
N THR A 95 7.41 -19.43 -5.61
CA THR A 95 6.39 -18.40 -5.33
C THR A 95 5.00 -19.00 -5.29
N VAL A 96 4.13 -18.36 -4.52
CA VAL A 96 2.67 -18.50 -4.59
C VAL A 96 2.10 -17.20 -5.15
N GLY A 97 0.92 -17.25 -5.77
CA GLY A 97 0.37 -16.03 -6.37
C GLY A 97 -1.13 -16.10 -6.58
N ARG A 98 -1.73 -14.92 -6.70
CA ARG A 98 -3.15 -14.71 -6.97
C ARG A 98 -3.35 -13.87 -8.22
N ASP A 99 -4.25 -14.34 -9.09
CA ASP A 99 -4.70 -13.57 -10.25
C ASP A 99 -5.74 -12.54 -9.80
N TYR A 100 -5.76 -11.38 -10.46
CA TYR A 100 -6.76 -10.35 -10.26
C TYR A 100 -7.11 -9.67 -11.58
N GLU A 101 -8.35 -9.23 -11.66
CA GLU A 101 -8.85 -8.53 -12.85
C GLU A 101 -8.42 -7.06 -12.81
N LEU A 102 -7.94 -6.59 -13.94
CA LEU A 102 -7.77 -5.19 -14.28
C LEU A 102 -8.97 -4.74 -15.11
N GLU A 103 -9.16 -3.44 -15.30
CA GLU A 103 -10.18 -2.94 -16.23
C GLU A 103 -10.00 -3.51 -17.65
N TYR A 104 -8.77 -3.87 -18.02
CA TYR A 104 -8.43 -4.53 -19.28
C TYR A 104 -7.46 -5.67 -19.03
N GLY A 105 -8.01 -6.90 -18.98
CA GLY A 105 -7.22 -8.11 -18.79
C GLY A 105 -7.08 -8.55 -17.34
N ALA A 106 -6.18 -9.48 -17.09
CA ALA A 106 -5.83 -9.98 -15.76
C ALA A 106 -4.34 -9.82 -15.53
N ASP A 107 -3.96 -9.62 -14.28
CA ASP A 107 -2.57 -9.64 -13.83
C ASP A 107 -2.46 -10.58 -12.62
N ARG A 108 -1.25 -10.83 -12.14
CA ARG A 108 -0.98 -11.75 -11.03
C ARG A 108 0.00 -11.12 -10.07
N ILE A 109 -0.34 -11.16 -8.79
CA ILE A 109 0.58 -10.79 -7.69
C ILE A 109 1.17 -12.06 -7.08
N GLU A 110 2.46 -12.05 -6.77
CA GLU A 110 3.21 -13.19 -6.24
C GLU A 110 3.98 -12.81 -4.98
N MET A 111 4.19 -13.82 -4.13
CA MET A 111 4.99 -13.75 -2.90
C MET A 111 5.82 -15.05 -2.80
N HIS A 112 6.98 -15.01 -2.14
CA HIS A 112 7.72 -16.24 -1.84
C HIS A 112 6.91 -17.16 -0.91
N VAL A 113 7.04 -18.47 -1.09
CA VAL A 113 6.28 -19.49 -0.32
C VAL A 113 6.59 -19.45 1.18
N ASP A 114 7.73 -18.94 1.57
CA ASP A 114 8.26 -18.85 2.94
C ASP A 114 8.25 -17.44 3.53
N ALA A 115 7.58 -16.49 2.85
CA ALA A 115 7.63 -15.09 3.24
C ALA A 115 6.85 -14.78 4.52
N ILE A 116 5.77 -15.50 4.77
CA ILE A 116 4.86 -15.31 5.91
C ILE A 116 4.62 -16.67 6.55
N ALA A 117 4.82 -16.75 7.87
CA ALA A 117 4.45 -17.90 8.67
C ALA A 117 3.00 -17.79 9.18
N PRO A 118 2.29 -18.91 9.40
CA PRO A 118 0.96 -18.90 9.97
C PRO A 118 0.89 -18.16 11.31
N GLY A 119 -0.08 -17.26 11.45
CA GLY A 119 -0.30 -16.43 12.65
C GLY A 119 0.57 -15.17 12.73
N GLU A 120 1.46 -14.90 11.78
CA GLU A 120 2.19 -13.63 11.75
C GLU A 120 1.24 -12.47 11.45
N HIS A 121 1.41 -11.36 12.17
CA HIS A 121 0.66 -10.11 12.01
C HIS A 121 1.28 -9.28 10.88
N VAL A 122 0.50 -9.01 9.86
CA VAL A 122 0.98 -8.38 8.61
C VAL A 122 0.28 -7.05 8.35
N LEU A 123 1.05 -5.99 8.10
CA LEU A 123 0.55 -4.79 7.45
C LEU A 123 0.68 -4.96 5.93
N LEU A 124 -0.41 -4.76 5.20
CA LEU A 124 -0.37 -4.63 3.74
C LEU A 124 -0.17 -3.16 3.38
N ALA A 125 0.91 -2.83 2.68
CA ALA A 125 1.27 -1.45 2.37
C ALA A 125 1.38 -1.19 0.87
N ASP A 126 0.84 -0.04 0.43
CA ASP A 126 1.10 0.51 -0.91
C ASP A 126 1.08 2.05 -0.85
N ASP A 127 1.46 2.69 -1.95
CA ASP A 127 1.40 4.14 -2.06
C ASP A 127 -0.03 4.66 -2.25
N LEU A 128 -0.87 3.93 -2.99
CA LEU A 128 -2.20 4.39 -3.37
C LEU A 128 -3.19 3.23 -3.46
N ILE A 129 -4.43 3.47 -3.02
CA ILE A 129 -5.56 2.58 -3.29
C ILE A 129 -6.53 3.26 -4.26
N ALA A 130 -6.74 2.62 -5.44
CA ALA A 130 -7.70 3.03 -6.46
C ALA A 130 -8.92 2.08 -6.46
N THR A 131 -9.03 1.16 -7.40
CA THR A 131 -10.13 0.18 -7.47
C THR A 131 -9.97 -0.98 -6.47
N GLY A 132 -8.80 -1.12 -5.85
CA GLY A 132 -8.50 -2.14 -4.87
C GLY A 132 -8.27 -3.55 -5.42
N GLY A 133 -8.21 -3.74 -6.73
CA GLY A 133 -7.99 -5.06 -7.35
C GLY A 133 -6.71 -5.73 -6.87
N THR A 134 -5.58 -5.06 -7.05
CA THR A 134 -4.27 -5.55 -6.62
C THR A 134 -4.19 -5.76 -5.10
N ALA A 135 -4.66 -4.77 -4.32
CA ALA A 135 -4.65 -4.85 -2.86
C ALA A 135 -5.52 -6.00 -2.34
N SER A 136 -6.69 -6.26 -2.97
CA SER A 136 -7.54 -7.40 -2.62
C SER A 136 -6.88 -8.75 -2.92
N ALA A 137 -6.18 -8.86 -4.04
CA ALA A 137 -5.43 -10.08 -4.38
C ALA A 137 -4.25 -10.29 -3.42
N ALA A 138 -3.54 -9.23 -3.07
CA ALA A 138 -2.46 -9.23 -2.08
C ALA A 138 -2.95 -9.66 -0.69
N ALA A 139 -4.09 -9.11 -0.24
CA ALA A 139 -4.70 -9.47 1.03
C ALA A 139 -5.06 -10.96 1.09
N ARG A 140 -5.68 -11.49 0.04
CA ARG A 140 -5.99 -12.92 -0.04
C ARG A 140 -4.73 -13.79 -0.06
N LEU A 141 -3.68 -13.34 -0.74
CA LEU A 141 -2.42 -14.08 -0.80
C LEU A 141 -1.75 -14.19 0.58
N ILE A 142 -1.79 -13.12 1.37
CA ILE A 142 -1.31 -13.10 2.77
C ILE A 142 -2.14 -14.07 3.62
N GLN A 143 -3.47 -14.04 3.51
CA GLN A 143 -4.37 -14.94 4.24
C GLN A 143 -4.17 -16.41 3.86
N ASP A 144 -3.96 -16.72 2.57
CA ASP A 144 -3.68 -18.07 2.11
C ASP A 144 -2.39 -18.66 2.70
N ALA A 145 -1.41 -17.78 2.98
CA ALA A 145 -0.18 -18.16 3.69
C ALA A 145 -0.39 -18.32 5.21
N GLY A 146 -1.57 -17.99 5.73
CA GLY A 146 -1.89 -18.03 7.15
C GLY A 146 -1.55 -16.77 7.93
N GLY A 147 -1.18 -15.68 7.26
CA GLY A 147 -0.92 -14.38 7.88
C GLY A 147 -2.22 -13.69 8.33
N GLU A 148 -2.13 -12.96 9.43
CA GLU A 148 -3.22 -12.16 9.99
C GLU A 148 -3.03 -10.68 9.62
N ILE A 149 -3.89 -10.15 8.74
CA ILE A 149 -3.78 -8.76 8.30
C ILE A 149 -4.22 -7.83 9.43
N VAL A 150 -3.27 -7.05 9.96
CA VAL A 150 -3.51 -6.03 11.00
C VAL A 150 -4.31 -4.88 10.41
N GLU A 151 -3.92 -4.40 9.24
CA GLU A 151 -4.56 -3.33 8.48
C GLU A 151 -3.96 -3.23 7.07
N CYS A 152 -4.70 -2.64 6.14
CA CYS A 152 -4.18 -2.23 4.83
C CYS A 152 -3.90 -0.74 4.87
N CYS A 153 -2.64 -0.32 4.61
CA CYS A 153 -2.23 1.06 4.74
C CYS A 153 -1.74 1.67 3.43
N PHE A 154 -2.20 2.89 3.16
CA PHE A 154 -1.93 3.62 1.92
C PHE A 154 -1.58 5.07 2.22
N VAL A 155 -0.70 5.66 1.42
CA VAL A 155 -0.47 7.12 1.51
C VAL A 155 -1.69 7.86 0.96
N ILE A 156 -2.25 7.37 -0.15
CA ILE A 156 -3.39 7.98 -0.85
C ILE A 156 -4.55 7.00 -0.96
N ASP A 157 -5.75 7.47 -0.64
CA ASP A 157 -7.01 6.84 -1.01
C ASP A 157 -7.71 7.67 -2.10
N LEU A 158 -8.28 6.98 -3.10
CA LEU A 158 -9.19 7.54 -4.10
C LEU A 158 -10.60 6.99 -3.85
N PRO A 159 -11.40 7.62 -2.97
CA PRO A 159 -12.64 7.05 -2.45
C PRO A 159 -13.69 6.75 -3.53
N GLU A 160 -13.72 7.55 -4.61
CA GLU A 160 -14.66 7.40 -5.72
C GLU A 160 -14.45 6.10 -6.50
N LEU A 161 -13.21 5.57 -6.52
CA LEU A 161 -12.87 4.32 -7.18
C LEU A 161 -13.20 3.06 -6.35
N GLY A 162 -13.59 3.23 -5.10
CA GLY A 162 -14.20 2.18 -4.26
C GLY A 162 -13.26 1.12 -3.71
N GLY A 163 -11.94 1.25 -3.85
CA GLY A 163 -10.97 0.24 -3.37
C GLY A 163 -11.02 0.02 -1.86
N ARG A 164 -11.13 1.09 -1.07
CA ARG A 164 -11.34 1.00 0.38
C ARG A 164 -12.56 0.13 0.72
N LYS A 165 -13.72 0.42 0.14
CA LYS A 165 -14.96 -0.33 0.35
C LYS A 165 -14.81 -1.80 -0.01
N ARG A 166 -14.02 -2.10 -1.04
CA ARG A 166 -13.73 -3.46 -1.48
C ARG A 166 -12.93 -4.24 -0.43
N LEU A 167 -11.90 -3.65 0.16
CA LEU A 167 -11.12 -4.27 1.25
C LEU A 167 -11.95 -4.40 2.53
N GLU A 168 -12.72 -3.38 2.90
CA GLU A 168 -13.62 -3.42 4.06
C GLU A 168 -14.70 -4.51 3.93
N ALA A 169 -15.24 -4.71 2.72
CA ALA A 169 -16.18 -5.81 2.44
C ALA A 169 -15.54 -7.21 2.57
N MET A 170 -14.19 -7.30 2.50
CA MET A 170 -13.44 -8.51 2.78
C MET A 170 -13.10 -8.67 4.28
N GLY A 171 -13.49 -7.72 5.13
CA GLY A 171 -13.23 -7.72 6.56
C GLY A 171 -11.91 -7.07 6.98
N HIS A 172 -11.26 -6.31 6.08
CA HIS A 172 -9.99 -5.63 6.37
C HIS A 172 -10.21 -4.15 6.67
N SER A 173 -9.60 -3.66 7.76
CA SER A 173 -9.51 -2.22 8.02
C SER A 173 -8.56 -1.56 7.03
N VAL A 174 -8.88 -0.33 6.64
CA VAL A 174 -8.06 0.48 5.72
C VAL A 174 -7.72 1.81 6.35
N TYR A 175 -6.43 2.12 6.43
CA TYR A 175 -5.91 3.40 6.86
C TYR A 175 -5.22 4.11 5.70
N ALA A 176 -5.56 5.36 5.47
CA ALA A 176 -4.87 6.21 4.49
C ALA A 176 -4.53 7.56 5.12
N LEU A 177 -3.33 8.08 4.79
CA LEU A 177 -2.89 9.37 5.30
C LEU A 177 -3.68 10.53 4.68
N MET A 178 -4.08 10.39 3.42
CA MET A 178 -4.83 11.42 2.71
C MET A 178 -5.77 10.84 1.66
N GLU A 179 -6.77 11.62 1.31
CA GLU A 179 -7.74 11.30 0.27
C GLU A 179 -7.67 12.34 -0.85
N PHE A 180 -7.83 11.90 -2.09
CA PHE A 180 -8.02 12.78 -3.24
C PHE A 180 -9.39 12.54 -3.83
N GLU A 181 -10.11 13.63 -4.09
CA GLU A 181 -11.36 13.62 -4.83
C GLU A 181 -11.05 13.61 -6.35
N GLY A 182 -11.95 13.00 -7.13
CA GLY A 182 -11.84 12.89 -8.58
C GLY A 182 -10.99 11.69 -9.03
N ASP A 183 -11.38 11.19 -10.21
CA ASP A 183 -10.77 10.02 -10.90
C ASP A 183 -9.38 10.34 -11.45
#